data_52e47701f51b940ca37521dac86bfaa3
#
_entry.id   52e47701f51b940ca37521dac86bfaa3
#
_cell.length_a   1.000
_cell.length_b   1.000
_cell.length_c   1.000
_cell.angle_alpha   90.00
_cell.angle_beta   90.00
_cell.angle_gamma   90.00
#
_symmetry.space_group_name_H-M   'P 1'
#
loop_
_entity.id
_entity.type
_entity.pdbx_description
1 polymer ?
#
loop_
_entity_poly.entity_id
_entity_poly.type
_entity_poly.pdbx_seq_one_letter_code
_entity_poly.pdbx_strand_id
1 'polypeptide(L)'
;TVDPDGYWTQKGGVAGPLEGDDSRILMDPAIAFIESAVRRGQPFFAVIWFHAPHEPVVATQRHRAPYTQYPGKPEHYYGAIAALDEQMGRLRETLRYLKAERDTMLWYCSDNGPEGDSQAYRSPGSAGPFRGRKRSLFEGGIRVPAILEWPARFPKARVVKAAASTSDYLPTILAALGQPIPKELDGIDLHPMLDGRRALRESPLAFETILDTRGSPKLCWLEDRWKLLTDLDVQ
;
A
#
# COMPACT_ATOMS: atom_id res chain seq x y z
N THR A 1 -16.66 -7.44 -2.12
CA THR A 1 -17.99 -6.98 -2.61
C THR A 1 -17.80 -6.43 -4.00
N VAL A 2 -18.44 -7.06 -4.95
CA VAL A 2 -18.52 -6.54 -6.31
C VAL A 2 -19.37 -5.28 -6.21
N ASP A 3 -18.83 -4.16 -6.70
CA ASP A 3 -19.63 -2.99 -6.99
C ASP A 3 -20.83 -3.47 -7.82
N PRO A 4 -22.09 -3.11 -7.50
CA PRO A 4 -23.24 -3.48 -8.30
C PRO A 4 -23.08 -3.13 -9.78
N ASP A 5 -22.21 -2.17 -10.10
CA ASP A 5 -21.88 -1.77 -11.47
C ASP A 5 -20.78 -2.61 -12.14
N GLY A 6 -20.14 -3.56 -11.40
CA GLY A 6 -19.10 -4.48 -11.90
C GLY A 6 -17.72 -3.85 -12.04
N TYR A 7 -16.76 -4.65 -12.54
CA TYR A 7 -15.37 -4.22 -12.78
C TYR A 7 -15.17 -3.74 -14.22
N TRP A 8 -14.38 -2.67 -14.40
CA TRP A 8 -13.96 -2.21 -15.71
C TRP A 8 -12.96 -3.19 -16.34
N THR A 9 -13.19 -3.57 -17.58
CA THR A 9 -12.26 -4.40 -18.36
C THR A 9 -11.32 -3.53 -19.19
N GLN A 10 -10.24 -4.12 -19.71
CA GLN A 10 -9.34 -3.45 -20.67
C GLN A 10 -10.03 -2.85 -21.89
N LYS A 11 -11.21 -3.35 -22.24
CA LYS A 11 -12.01 -2.88 -23.39
C LYS A 11 -13.01 -1.77 -23.00
N GLY A 12 -12.96 -1.27 -21.78
CA GLY A 12 -13.86 -0.23 -21.31
C GLY A 12 -15.28 -0.68 -20.99
N GLY A 13 -15.53 -1.99 -20.98
CA GLY A 13 -16.81 -2.58 -20.56
C GLY A 13 -16.79 -2.97 -19.10
N VAL A 14 -17.97 -3.06 -18.50
CA VAL A 14 -18.14 -3.63 -17.16
C VAL A 14 -18.15 -5.14 -17.26
N ALA A 15 -17.27 -5.83 -16.52
CA ALA A 15 -17.34 -7.29 -16.41
C ALA A 15 -18.63 -7.66 -15.67
N GLY A 16 -19.31 -8.72 -16.11
CA GLY A 16 -20.44 -9.28 -15.39
C GLY A 16 -20.05 -9.71 -13.96
N PRO A 17 -21.00 -10.22 -13.18
CA PRO A 17 -20.72 -10.61 -11.80
C PRO A 17 -19.54 -11.58 -11.75
N LEU A 18 -18.49 -11.18 -11.04
CA LEU A 18 -17.29 -11.97 -10.84
C LEU A 18 -17.43 -12.70 -9.50
N GLU A 19 -17.20 -14.01 -9.51
CA GLU A 19 -17.27 -14.82 -8.30
C GLU A 19 -15.91 -14.90 -7.60
N GLY A 20 -15.93 -14.85 -6.27
CA GLY A 20 -14.77 -15.10 -5.44
C GLY A 20 -14.30 -13.88 -4.66
N ASP A 21 -13.02 -13.91 -4.34
CA ASP A 21 -12.33 -12.88 -3.58
C ASP A 21 -11.86 -11.74 -4.49
N ASP A 22 -12.11 -10.49 -4.09
CA ASP A 22 -11.75 -9.32 -4.89
C ASP A 22 -10.24 -9.19 -5.12
N SER A 23 -9.43 -9.57 -4.13
CA SER A 23 -7.97 -9.54 -4.26
C SER A 23 -7.49 -10.50 -5.35
N ARG A 24 -8.12 -11.69 -5.47
CA ARG A 24 -7.84 -12.64 -6.54
C ARG A 24 -8.29 -12.11 -7.90
N ILE A 25 -9.49 -11.53 -7.96
CA ILE A 25 -10.04 -10.95 -9.19
C ILE A 25 -9.12 -9.87 -9.76
N LEU A 26 -8.50 -9.05 -8.89
CA LEU A 26 -7.53 -8.03 -9.30
C LEU A 26 -6.17 -8.62 -9.65
N MET A 27 -5.73 -9.67 -8.94
CA MET A 27 -4.42 -10.28 -9.18
C MET A 27 -4.37 -11.14 -10.44
N ASP A 28 -5.44 -11.84 -10.80
CA ASP A 28 -5.47 -12.72 -11.96
C ASP A 28 -5.06 -12.00 -13.28
N PRO A 29 -5.67 -10.85 -13.64
CA PRO A 29 -5.24 -10.11 -14.83
C PRO A 29 -3.84 -9.49 -14.68
N ALA A 30 -3.43 -9.10 -13.48
CA ALA A 30 -2.10 -8.56 -13.23
C ALA A 30 -1.02 -9.62 -13.48
N ILE A 31 -1.21 -10.85 -13.00
CA ILE A 31 -0.32 -11.97 -13.25
C ILE A 31 -0.26 -12.28 -14.76
N ALA A 32 -1.41 -12.37 -15.42
CA ALA A 32 -1.47 -12.63 -16.87
C ALA A 32 -0.72 -11.55 -17.68
N PHE A 33 -0.83 -10.29 -17.29
CA PHE A 33 -0.08 -9.18 -17.90
C PHE A 33 1.43 -9.35 -17.71
N ILE A 34 1.88 -9.61 -16.49
CA ILE A 34 3.30 -9.79 -16.14
C ILE A 34 3.89 -10.99 -16.92
N GLU A 35 3.20 -12.13 -16.89
CA GLU A 35 3.63 -13.31 -17.65
C GLU A 35 3.79 -13.02 -19.14
N SER A 36 2.82 -12.31 -19.72
CA SER A 36 2.86 -11.93 -21.12
C SER A 36 4.05 -11.01 -21.43
N ALA A 37 4.32 -10.02 -20.59
CA ALA A 37 5.45 -9.11 -20.78
C ALA A 37 6.79 -9.85 -20.69
N VAL A 38 6.99 -10.67 -19.65
CA VAL A 38 8.23 -11.44 -19.46
C VAL A 38 8.48 -12.41 -20.59
N ARG A 39 7.46 -13.16 -21.04
CA ARG A 39 7.58 -14.08 -22.19
C ARG A 39 7.95 -13.39 -23.50
N ARG A 40 7.60 -12.11 -23.64
CA ARG A 40 8.00 -11.29 -24.82
C ARG A 40 9.34 -10.58 -24.63
N GLY A 41 10.02 -10.77 -23.49
CA GLY A 41 11.25 -10.06 -23.16
C GLY A 41 11.05 -8.54 -23.00
N GLN A 42 9.85 -8.11 -22.64
CA GLN A 42 9.50 -6.71 -22.45
C GLN A 42 9.53 -6.33 -20.96
N PRO A 43 10.07 -5.17 -20.61
CA PRO A 43 9.92 -4.64 -19.26
C PRO A 43 8.44 -4.37 -18.98
N PHE A 44 8.07 -4.42 -17.70
CA PHE A 44 6.70 -4.12 -17.28
C PHE A 44 6.71 -3.14 -16.10
N PHE A 45 5.63 -2.39 -16.00
CA PHE A 45 5.25 -1.59 -14.85
C PHE A 45 3.79 -1.91 -14.52
N ALA A 46 3.53 -2.32 -13.29
CA ALA A 46 2.19 -2.67 -12.84
C ALA A 46 1.90 -2.00 -11.49
N VAL A 47 0.74 -1.38 -11.37
CA VAL A 47 0.19 -0.88 -10.12
C VAL A 47 -1.10 -1.64 -9.84
N ILE A 48 -1.14 -2.34 -8.71
CA ILE A 48 -2.26 -3.18 -8.32
C ILE A 48 -2.89 -2.55 -7.07
N TRP A 49 -4.09 -2.02 -7.22
CA TRP A 49 -4.84 -1.42 -6.13
C TRP A 49 -5.86 -2.41 -5.59
N PHE A 50 -5.57 -2.96 -4.42
CA PHE A 50 -6.50 -3.83 -3.72
C PHE A 50 -7.56 -3.00 -3.00
N HIS A 51 -8.81 -3.46 -3.05
CA HIS A 51 -9.89 -2.88 -2.27
C HIS A 51 -9.86 -3.37 -0.81
N ALA A 52 -9.49 -4.64 -0.60
CA ALA A 52 -9.37 -5.20 0.75
C ALA A 52 -8.24 -4.52 1.56
N PRO A 53 -8.44 -4.26 2.86
CA PRO A 53 -9.60 -4.56 3.70
C PRO A 53 -10.57 -3.37 3.91
N HIS A 54 -10.86 -2.58 2.86
CA HIS A 54 -11.81 -1.48 2.92
C HIS A 54 -13.27 -2.00 3.09
N GLU A 55 -14.11 -1.22 3.77
CA GLU A 55 -15.52 -1.56 3.92
C GLU A 55 -16.28 -1.49 2.57
N PRO A 56 -17.27 -2.37 2.34
CA PRO A 56 -17.71 -3.49 3.18
C PRO A 56 -16.76 -4.67 3.13
N VAL A 57 -16.31 -5.16 4.29
CA VAL A 57 -15.34 -6.25 4.38
C VAL A 57 -16.06 -7.59 4.42
N VAL A 58 -15.93 -8.39 3.36
CA VAL A 58 -16.50 -9.74 3.27
C VAL A 58 -15.42 -10.70 2.78
N ALA A 59 -15.06 -11.66 3.59
CA ALA A 59 -14.15 -12.75 3.19
C ALA A 59 -14.91 -14.06 2.96
N THR A 60 -14.39 -14.88 2.07
CA THR A 60 -14.93 -16.22 1.82
C THR A 60 -14.80 -17.12 3.07
N GLN A 61 -15.61 -18.17 3.15
CA GLN A 61 -15.53 -19.11 4.27
C GLN A 61 -14.13 -19.72 4.40
N ARG A 62 -13.47 -20.05 3.31
CA ARG A 62 -12.11 -20.59 3.29
C ARG A 62 -11.13 -19.68 4.04
N HIS A 63 -11.19 -18.38 3.79
CA HIS A 63 -10.29 -17.40 4.41
C HIS A 63 -10.69 -17.04 5.84
N ARG A 64 -11.96 -17.17 6.20
CA ARG A 64 -12.45 -16.93 7.57
C ARG A 64 -12.18 -18.11 8.52
N ALA A 65 -12.16 -19.34 8.01
CA ALA A 65 -12.05 -20.53 8.82
C ALA A 65 -10.92 -20.53 9.86
N PRO A 66 -9.71 -19.96 9.60
CA PRO A 66 -8.67 -19.85 10.61
C PRO A 66 -8.95 -18.83 11.73
N TYR A 67 -9.99 -18.00 11.60
CA TYR A 67 -10.27 -16.86 12.49
C TYR A 67 -11.63 -16.96 13.21
N THR A 68 -12.22 -18.13 13.30
CA THR A 68 -13.53 -18.37 13.93
C THR A 68 -13.59 -18.00 15.42
N GLN A 69 -12.43 -17.94 16.08
CA GLN A 69 -12.32 -17.42 17.47
C GLN A 69 -12.58 -15.92 17.58
N TYR A 70 -12.66 -15.19 16.45
CA TYR A 70 -12.95 -13.76 16.38
C TYR A 70 -14.23 -13.50 15.58
N PRO A 71 -15.43 -13.91 16.07
CA PRO A 71 -16.65 -13.94 15.27
C PRO A 71 -17.09 -12.54 14.79
N GLY A 72 -17.78 -12.51 13.65
CA GLY A 72 -18.36 -11.30 13.08
C GLY A 72 -17.36 -10.47 12.26
N LYS A 73 -17.36 -9.15 12.44
CA LYS A 73 -16.50 -8.23 11.67
C LYS A 73 -15.00 -8.58 11.71
N PRO A 74 -14.40 -8.91 12.87
CA PRO A 74 -12.98 -9.29 12.92
C PRO A 74 -12.65 -10.54 12.11
N GLU A 75 -13.50 -11.56 12.12
CA GLU A 75 -13.34 -12.79 11.32
C GLU A 75 -13.26 -12.47 9.82
N HIS A 76 -14.18 -11.63 9.34
CA HIS A 76 -14.16 -11.17 7.94
C HIS A 76 -12.93 -10.30 7.62
N TYR A 77 -12.56 -9.42 8.53
CA TYR A 77 -11.41 -8.54 8.34
C TYR A 77 -10.09 -9.32 8.23
N TYR A 78 -9.83 -10.25 9.15
CA TYR A 78 -8.64 -11.10 9.11
C TYR A 78 -8.65 -12.03 7.90
N GLY A 79 -9.82 -12.57 7.54
CA GLY A 79 -9.99 -13.35 6.34
C GLY A 79 -9.69 -12.59 5.05
N ALA A 80 -10.10 -11.31 4.96
CA ALA A 80 -9.79 -10.48 3.80
C ALA A 80 -8.28 -10.17 3.69
N ILE A 81 -7.61 -9.94 4.82
CA ILE A 81 -6.15 -9.77 4.84
C ILE A 81 -5.44 -11.07 4.44
N ALA A 82 -5.91 -12.23 4.91
CA ALA A 82 -5.35 -13.52 4.52
C ALA A 82 -5.52 -13.80 3.02
N ALA A 83 -6.66 -13.41 2.44
CA ALA A 83 -6.89 -13.50 1.00
C ALA A 83 -5.92 -12.61 0.21
N LEU A 84 -5.70 -11.38 0.66
CA LEU A 84 -4.72 -10.47 0.05
C LEU A 84 -3.30 -11.02 0.15
N ASP A 85 -2.89 -11.52 1.31
CA ASP A 85 -1.57 -12.13 1.52
C ASP A 85 -1.35 -13.34 0.60
N GLU A 86 -2.38 -14.18 0.42
CA GLU A 86 -2.35 -15.27 -0.57
C GLU A 86 -2.03 -14.75 -1.98
N GLN A 87 -2.60 -13.63 -2.39
CA GLN A 87 -2.34 -13.05 -3.71
C GLN A 87 -0.91 -12.50 -3.84
N MET A 88 -0.38 -11.91 -2.79
CA MET A 88 1.04 -11.51 -2.76
C MET A 88 1.96 -12.73 -2.85
N GLY A 89 1.61 -13.83 -2.20
CA GLY A 89 2.29 -15.12 -2.35
C GLY A 89 2.29 -15.60 -3.80
N ARG A 90 1.13 -15.61 -4.46
CA ARG A 90 0.97 -16.01 -5.87
C ARG A 90 1.83 -15.14 -6.81
N LEU A 91 1.81 -13.81 -6.63
CA LEU A 91 2.63 -12.91 -7.44
C LEU A 91 4.12 -13.25 -7.29
N ARG A 92 4.61 -13.42 -6.06
CA ARG A 92 6.02 -13.77 -5.80
C ARG A 92 6.40 -15.14 -6.38
N GLU A 93 5.53 -16.13 -6.30
CA GLU A 93 5.72 -17.44 -6.92
C GLU A 93 5.78 -17.33 -8.45
N THR A 94 4.90 -16.54 -9.06
CA THR A 94 4.91 -16.28 -10.49
C THR A 94 6.23 -15.62 -10.94
N LEU A 95 6.67 -14.59 -10.23
CA LEU A 95 7.95 -13.92 -10.55
C LEU A 95 9.14 -14.88 -10.46
N ARG A 96 9.17 -15.77 -9.46
CA ARG A 96 10.22 -16.83 -9.35
C ARG A 96 10.14 -17.82 -10.50
N TYR A 97 8.93 -18.31 -10.81
CA TYR A 97 8.73 -19.24 -11.93
C TYR A 97 9.22 -18.65 -13.27
N LEU A 98 8.97 -17.37 -13.47
CA LEU A 98 9.42 -16.62 -14.64
C LEU A 98 10.91 -16.21 -14.58
N LYS A 99 11.60 -16.47 -13.47
CA LYS A 99 12.97 -16.03 -13.18
C LYS A 99 13.17 -14.52 -13.26
N ALA A 100 12.12 -13.77 -12.97
CA ALA A 100 12.06 -12.31 -12.99
C ALA A 100 12.20 -11.67 -11.61
N GLU A 101 12.14 -12.44 -10.51
CA GLU A 101 12.11 -11.93 -9.13
C GLU A 101 13.35 -11.11 -8.77
N ARG A 102 14.52 -11.47 -9.30
CA ARG A 102 15.76 -10.74 -9.00
C ARG A 102 15.74 -9.32 -9.50
N ASP A 103 15.22 -9.13 -10.70
CA ASP A 103 15.24 -7.84 -11.43
C ASP A 103 13.91 -7.09 -11.33
N THR A 104 13.01 -7.55 -10.47
CA THR A 104 11.75 -6.87 -10.18
C THR A 104 11.86 -6.09 -8.88
N MET A 105 11.52 -4.80 -8.94
CA MET A 105 11.29 -3.94 -7.78
C MET A 105 9.83 -4.08 -7.37
N LEU A 106 9.55 -4.85 -6.31
CA LEU A 106 8.20 -5.10 -5.81
C LEU A 106 7.96 -4.29 -4.54
N TRP A 107 7.07 -3.28 -4.64
CA TRP A 107 6.60 -2.49 -3.51
C TRP A 107 5.25 -3.00 -3.00
N TYR A 108 5.09 -2.99 -1.69
CA TYR A 108 3.82 -3.19 -1.02
C TYR A 108 3.66 -2.14 0.08
N CYS A 109 2.52 -1.47 0.14
CA CYS A 109 2.17 -0.57 1.24
C CYS A 109 0.66 -0.48 1.42
N SER A 110 0.23 0.01 2.59
CA SER A 110 -1.13 0.52 2.77
C SER A 110 -1.20 1.98 2.35
N ASP A 111 -2.38 2.44 1.98
CA ASP A 111 -2.66 3.84 1.60
C ASP A 111 -2.81 4.74 2.84
N ASN A 112 -3.40 4.22 3.92
CA ASN A 112 -3.62 4.93 5.18
C ASN A 112 -3.78 3.95 6.36
N GLY A 113 -3.85 4.51 7.55
CA GLY A 113 -4.15 3.74 8.75
C GLY A 113 -5.57 3.17 8.78
N PRO A 114 -5.89 2.33 9.78
CA PRO A 114 -7.17 1.62 9.86
C PRO A 114 -8.36 2.56 10.01
N GLU A 115 -9.50 2.18 9.41
CA GLU A 115 -10.74 2.96 9.38
C GLU A 115 -11.36 3.17 10.77
N GLY A 116 -11.99 4.33 10.93
CA GLY A 116 -12.92 4.67 12.00
C GLY A 116 -12.28 5.18 13.27
N ASP A 117 -12.70 6.36 13.65
CA ASP A 117 -12.38 7.06 14.90
C ASP A 117 -13.45 6.86 15.97
N SER A 118 -14.68 6.46 15.60
CA SER A 118 -15.79 6.18 16.50
C SER A 118 -16.06 4.67 16.62
N GLN A 119 -16.65 4.25 17.74
CA GLN A 119 -17.01 2.84 17.94
C GLN A 119 -17.98 2.30 16.87
N ALA A 120 -18.87 3.15 16.33
CA ALA A 120 -19.86 2.75 15.33
C ALA A 120 -19.22 2.36 13.98
N TYR A 121 -18.12 3.01 13.60
CA TYR A 121 -17.46 2.83 12.30
C TYR A 121 -16.05 2.23 12.40
N ARG A 122 -15.65 1.81 13.60
CA ARG A 122 -14.30 1.31 13.84
C ARG A 122 -14.09 -0.04 13.18
N SER A 123 -13.14 -0.11 12.24
CA SER A 123 -12.68 -1.38 11.72
C SER A 123 -11.88 -2.16 12.78
N PRO A 124 -11.80 -3.50 12.67
CA PRO A 124 -10.98 -4.33 13.54
C PRO A 124 -9.48 -4.04 13.45
N GLY A 125 -9.03 -3.33 12.42
CA GLY A 125 -7.63 -2.98 12.22
C GLY A 125 -7.07 -2.14 13.36
N SER A 126 -5.79 -2.33 13.67
CA SER A 126 -5.09 -1.63 14.75
C SER A 126 -3.96 -0.77 14.20
N ALA A 127 -3.87 0.46 14.69
CA ALA A 127 -2.71 1.32 14.46
C ALA A 127 -1.54 1.02 15.44
N GLY A 128 -1.63 -0.06 16.20
CA GLY A 128 -0.64 -0.41 17.22
C GLY A 128 -0.54 0.68 18.30
N PRO A 129 0.67 1.13 18.63
CA PRO A 129 0.87 2.15 19.66
C PRO A 129 0.59 3.58 19.16
N PHE A 130 0.26 3.77 17.90
CA PHE A 130 0.15 5.09 17.30
C PHE A 130 -1.22 5.73 17.54
N ARG A 131 -1.20 7.02 17.88
CA ARG A 131 -2.41 7.84 18.01
C ARG A 131 -3.04 8.06 16.64
N GLY A 132 -4.37 8.13 16.60
CA GLY A 132 -5.14 8.41 15.41
C GLY A 132 -5.37 7.16 14.55
N ARG A 133 -6.11 7.35 13.48
CA ARG A 133 -6.51 6.33 12.51
C ARG A 133 -6.70 7.03 11.16
N LYS A 134 -7.23 6.36 10.13
CA LYS A 134 -7.61 6.97 8.84
C LYS A 134 -8.28 8.33 9.04
N ARG A 135 -8.01 9.28 8.18
CA ARG A 135 -8.43 10.71 8.20
C ARG A 135 -7.70 11.56 9.23
N SER A 136 -6.73 11.02 9.97
CA SER A 136 -5.95 11.77 10.94
C SER A 136 -4.50 11.92 10.47
N LEU A 137 -3.90 13.08 10.71
CA LEU A 137 -2.48 13.31 10.46
C LEU A 137 -1.57 12.86 11.63
N PHE A 138 -2.14 12.27 12.68
CA PHE A 138 -1.36 11.53 13.67
C PHE A 138 -0.74 10.26 13.05
N GLU A 139 0.27 9.70 13.70
CA GLU A 139 1.00 8.53 13.21
C GLU A 139 0.08 7.36 12.85
N GLY A 140 -0.98 7.09 13.62
CA GLY A 140 -1.91 6.01 13.35
C GLY A 140 -2.74 6.18 12.07
N GLY A 141 -2.77 7.38 11.49
CA GLY A 141 -3.46 7.64 10.22
C GLY A 141 -2.53 7.61 9.01
N ILE A 142 -1.27 8.05 9.16
CA ILE A 142 -0.35 8.23 8.03
C ILE A 142 0.88 7.31 8.05
N ARG A 143 1.25 6.74 9.19
CA ARG A 143 2.36 5.80 9.27
C ARG A 143 1.87 4.38 9.02
N VAL A 144 2.11 3.89 7.84
CA VAL A 144 1.63 2.60 7.34
C VAL A 144 2.77 1.61 7.12
N PRO A 145 2.49 0.30 7.13
CA PRO A 145 3.45 -0.69 6.70
C PRO A 145 3.87 -0.47 5.26
N ALA A 146 5.17 -0.58 4.98
CA ALA A 146 5.72 -0.58 3.63
C ALA A 146 6.86 -1.59 3.52
N ILE A 147 6.88 -2.33 2.42
CA ILE A 147 7.88 -3.36 2.13
C ILE A 147 8.38 -3.17 0.71
N LEU A 148 9.70 -3.26 0.52
CA LEU A 148 10.33 -3.35 -0.78
C LEU A 148 11.08 -4.68 -0.88
N GLU A 149 10.78 -5.46 -1.90
CA GLU A 149 11.53 -6.64 -2.30
C GLU A 149 12.21 -6.37 -3.66
N TRP A 150 13.53 -6.38 -3.68
CA TRP A 150 14.34 -6.24 -4.89
C TRP A 150 15.67 -6.99 -4.70
N PRO A 151 15.69 -8.31 -4.91
CA PRO A 151 16.82 -9.16 -4.54
C PRO A 151 18.13 -8.84 -5.26
N ALA A 152 18.09 -8.34 -6.50
CA ALA A 152 19.29 -7.92 -7.22
C ALA A 152 20.05 -6.80 -6.49
N ARG A 153 19.33 -5.89 -5.82
CA ARG A 153 19.92 -4.75 -5.13
C ARG A 153 19.99 -4.95 -3.62
N PHE A 154 18.98 -5.57 -3.02
CA PHE A 154 18.85 -5.77 -1.58
C PHE A 154 18.72 -7.26 -1.24
N PRO A 155 19.84 -8.02 -1.33
CA PRO A 155 19.81 -9.47 -1.11
C PRO A 155 19.59 -9.87 0.36
N LYS A 156 19.69 -8.94 1.30
CA LYS A 156 19.51 -9.16 2.73
C LYS A 156 18.40 -8.26 3.28
N ALA A 157 17.51 -8.87 4.06
CA ALA A 157 16.46 -8.13 4.76
C ALA A 157 17.04 -7.12 5.76
N ARG A 158 16.44 -5.96 5.83
CA ARG A 158 16.76 -4.91 6.79
C ARG A 158 15.58 -4.00 7.05
N VAL A 159 15.63 -3.26 8.14
CA VAL A 159 14.66 -2.22 8.46
C VAL A 159 15.30 -0.86 8.19
N VAL A 160 14.68 -0.05 7.33
CA VAL A 160 15.04 1.34 7.08
C VAL A 160 14.14 2.22 7.94
N LYS A 161 14.74 3.07 8.78
CA LYS A 161 14.00 3.94 9.72
C LYS A 161 13.72 5.33 9.17
N ALA A 162 14.32 5.69 8.03
CA ALA A 162 14.05 6.97 7.38
C ALA A 162 12.58 7.08 6.98
N ALA A 163 12.01 8.25 7.13
CA ALA A 163 10.66 8.52 6.66
C ALA A 163 10.61 8.46 5.12
N ALA A 164 9.58 7.81 4.60
CA ALA A 164 9.31 7.69 3.18
C ALA A 164 7.81 7.90 2.92
N SER A 165 7.47 8.30 1.71
CA SER A 165 6.10 8.48 1.26
C SER A 165 5.89 7.79 -0.09
N THR A 166 4.66 7.54 -0.48
CA THR A 166 4.32 7.02 -1.83
C THR A 166 4.72 7.99 -2.94
N SER A 167 4.83 9.30 -2.65
CA SER A 167 5.38 10.29 -3.58
C SER A 167 6.83 9.99 -3.98
N ASP A 168 7.58 9.24 -3.17
CA ASP A 168 8.97 8.87 -3.42
C ASP A 168 9.11 7.70 -4.41
N TYR A 169 8.03 6.99 -4.72
CA TYR A 169 8.12 5.83 -5.62
C TYR A 169 8.56 6.22 -7.03
N LEU A 170 7.93 7.26 -7.60
CA LEU A 170 8.27 7.71 -8.95
C LEU A 170 9.73 8.15 -9.07
N PRO A 171 10.27 9.09 -8.25
CA PRO A 171 11.66 9.47 -8.35
C PRO A 171 12.64 8.31 -8.09
N THR A 172 12.29 7.37 -7.18
CA THR A 172 13.11 6.18 -6.93
C THR A 172 13.13 5.24 -8.15
N ILE A 173 12.00 5.05 -8.81
CA ILE A 173 11.92 4.24 -10.04
C ILE A 173 12.70 4.91 -11.18
N LEU A 174 12.55 6.22 -11.38
CA LEU A 174 13.31 6.97 -12.39
C LEU A 174 14.82 6.84 -12.16
N ALA A 175 15.27 7.01 -10.93
CA ALA A 175 16.68 6.82 -10.56
C ALA A 175 17.16 5.38 -10.85
N ALA A 176 16.34 4.37 -10.54
CA ALA A 176 16.66 2.96 -10.84
C ALA A 176 16.82 2.70 -12.34
N LEU A 177 16.06 3.41 -13.16
CA LEU A 177 16.09 3.34 -14.62
C LEU A 177 17.14 4.26 -15.26
N GLY A 178 17.92 5.01 -14.46
CA GLY A 178 18.89 5.99 -14.96
C GLY A 178 18.23 7.17 -15.68
N GLN A 179 16.96 7.45 -15.38
CA GLN A 179 16.22 8.56 -15.98
C GLN A 179 16.33 9.82 -15.11
N PRO A 180 16.28 11.01 -15.70
CA PRO A 180 16.29 12.26 -14.95
C PRO A 180 15.03 12.36 -14.07
N ILE A 181 15.21 12.84 -12.85
CA ILE A 181 14.11 13.11 -11.91
C ILE A 181 13.65 14.56 -12.15
N PRO A 182 12.37 14.78 -12.51
CA PRO A 182 11.81 16.13 -12.62
C PRO A 182 11.90 16.88 -11.29
N LYS A 183 12.25 18.16 -11.35
CA LYS A 183 12.43 19.02 -10.16
C LYS A 183 11.12 19.37 -9.46
N GLU A 184 10.02 19.21 -10.17
CA GLU A 184 8.66 19.54 -9.72
C GLU A 184 8.05 18.43 -8.84
N LEU A 185 8.74 17.28 -8.71
CA LEU A 185 8.27 16.19 -7.86
C LEU A 185 8.51 16.50 -6.37
N ASP A 186 7.48 16.32 -5.55
CA ASP A 186 7.57 16.43 -4.09
C ASP A 186 8.35 15.28 -3.45
N GLY A 187 8.40 14.13 -4.12
CA GLY A 187 9.12 12.94 -3.68
C GLY A 187 10.61 13.01 -3.97
N ILE A 188 11.37 12.17 -3.29
CA ILE A 188 12.83 12.05 -3.46
C ILE A 188 13.22 10.63 -3.86
N ASP A 189 14.43 10.47 -4.39
CA ASP A 189 15.05 9.15 -4.57
C ASP A 189 15.39 8.52 -3.21
N LEU A 190 14.78 7.37 -2.93
CA LEU A 190 15.00 6.63 -1.68
C LEU A 190 16.30 5.81 -1.66
N HIS A 191 16.99 5.61 -2.78
CA HIS A 191 18.19 4.77 -2.85
C HIS A 191 19.25 5.11 -1.80
N PRO A 192 19.59 6.41 -1.51
CA PRO A 192 20.57 6.73 -0.47
C PRO A 192 20.20 6.18 0.92
N MET A 193 18.92 6.15 1.26
CA MET A 193 18.43 5.60 2.54
C MET A 193 18.30 4.08 2.46
N LEU A 194 17.81 3.57 1.35
CA LEU A 194 17.70 2.14 1.10
C LEU A 194 19.08 1.46 1.06
N ASP A 195 20.11 2.09 0.55
CA ASP A 195 21.49 1.57 0.54
C ASP A 195 22.20 1.77 1.89
N GLY A 196 21.62 2.53 2.81
CA GLY A 196 22.23 2.87 4.10
C GLY A 196 23.32 3.95 4.02
N ARG A 197 23.44 4.64 2.89
CA ARG A 197 24.36 5.79 2.71
C ARG A 197 23.89 7.02 3.46
N ARG A 198 22.58 7.12 3.73
CA ARG A 198 21.96 8.15 4.55
C ARG A 198 21.03 7.53 5.59
N ALA A 199 21.07 8.06 6.79
CA ALA A 199 20.18 7.63 7.88
C ALA A 199 18.83 8.36 7.87
N LEU A 200 18.79 9.57 7.32
CA LEU A 200 17.64 10.47 7.36
C LEU A 200 17.28 10.96 5.94
N ARG A 201 16.04 11.39 5.79
CA ARG A 201 15.51 12.00 4.58
C ARG A 201 16.14 13.39 4.37
N GLU A 202 16.35 13.80 3.10
CA GLU A 202 16.92 15.11 2.76
C GLU A 202 15.93 16.26 2.91
N SER A 203 14.66 15.99 2.58
CA SER A 203 13.60 16.99 2.60
C SER A 203 12.47 16.53 3.51
N PRO A 204 11.79 17.44 4.19
CA PRO A 204 10.66 17.10 5.03
C PRO A 204 9.49 16.52 4.21
N LEU A 205 8.57 15.83 4.90
CA LEU A 205 7.27 15.46 4.37
C LEU A 205 6.22 16.40 4.93
N ALA A 206 5.39 16.93 4.06
CA ALA A 206 4.25 17.76 4.44
C ALA A 206 2.95 17.04 4.06
N PHE A 207 1.98 17.10 4.95
CA PHE A 207 0.63 16.56 4.71
C PHE A 207 -0.40 17.59 5.13
N GLU A 208 -1.44 17.71 4.33
CA GLU A 208 -2.59 18.55 4.60
C GLU A 208 -3.87 17.70 4.50
N THR A 209 -4.86 18.02 5.31
CA THR A 209 -6.20 17.46 5.21
C THR A 209 -7.26 18.54 5.39
N ILE A 210 -8.24 18.54 4.51
CA ILE A 210 -9.44 19.39 4.62
C ILE A 210 -10.54 18.72 5.44
N LEU A 211 -10.34 17.45 5.82
CA LEU A 211 -11.35 16.70 6.57
C LEU A 211 -11.43 17.22 8.01
N ASP A 212 -12.61 17.64 8.40
CA ASP A 212 -12.89 18.04 9.78
C ASP A 212 -13.12 16.78 10.64
N THR A 213 -12.03 16.22 11.12
CA THR A 213 -12.06 15.17 12.13
C THR A 213 -11.75 15.83 13.47
N ARG A 214 -12.73 15.84 14.39
CA ARG A 214 -12.62 16.51 15.70
C ARG A 214 -11.30 16.18 16.40
N GLY A 215 -10.53 17.22 16.67
CA GLY A 215 -9.24 17.12 17.40
C GLY A 215 -8.11 16.48 16.58
N SER A 216 -8.24 16.38 15.27
CA SER A 216 -7.14 16.03 14.37
C SER A 216 -6.56 17.28 13.74
N PRO A 217 -5.24 17.45 13.75
CA PRO A 217 -4.58 18.57 13.09
C PRO A 217 -4.80 18.52 11.59
N LYS A 218 -4.83 19.69 10.96
CA LYS A 218 -5.03 19.83 9.50
C LYS A 218 -3.74 19.89 8.72
N LEU A 219 -2.64 20.27 9.36
CA LEU A 219 -1.30 20.29 8.77
C LEU A 219 -0.33 19.43 9.58
N CYS A 220 0.54 18.74 8.87
CA CYS A 220 1.63 17.96 9.41
C CYS A 220 2.92 18.27 8.66
N TRP A 221 3.99 18.57 9.40
CA TRP A 221 5.35 18.67 8.90
C TRP A 221 6.22 17.64 9.61
N LEU A 222 6.85 16.76 8.86
CA LEU A 222 7.69 15.69 9.37
C LEU A 222 9.12 15.90 8.87
N GLU A 223 10.04 16.14 9.79
CA GLU A 223 11.46 16.33 9.51
C GLU A 223 12.28 15.52 10.50
N ASP A 224 13.11 14.63 10.00
CA ASP A 224 13.89 13.67 10.79
C ASP A 224 13.03 12.88 11.78
N ARG A 225 13.20 13.16 13.08
CA ARG A 225 12.44 12.58 14.19
C ARG A 225 11.34 13.49 14.72
N TRP A 226 11.22 14.69 14.15
CA TRP A 226 10.30 15.71 14.63
C TRP A 226 9.05 15.73 13.77
N LYS A 227 7.93 15.91 14.41
CA LYS A 227 6.63 16.05 13.76
C LYS A 227 5.92 17.27 14.36
N LEU A 228 5.74 18.27 13.53
CA LEU A 228 4.90 19.42 13.85
C LEU A 228 3.48 19.14 13.33
N LEU A 229 2.51 19.35 14.19
CA LEU A 229 1.08 19.24 13.88
C LEU A 229 0.42 20.55 14.26
N THR A 230 -0.37 21.12 13.37
CA THR A 230 -1.09 22.38 13.62
C THR A 230 -2.45 22.39 12.92
N ASP A 231 -3.34 23.21 13.43
CA ASP A 231 -4.61 23.52 12.81
C ASP A 231 -4.45 24.73 11.88
N LEU A 232 -5.25 24.76 10.78
CA LEU A 232 -5.26 25.88 9.85
C LEU A 232 -5.93 27.14 10.40
N ASP A 233 -6.58 27.07 11.58
CA ASP A 233 -7.29 28.20 12.20
C ASP A 233 -6.29 29.15 12.93
N VAL A 234 -5.20 29.47 12.26
CA VAL A 234 -4.37 30.62 12.66
C VAL A 234 -4.99 31.84 12.00
N GLN A 235 -5.85 32.51 12.74
CA GLN A 235 -6.30 33.88 12.36
C GLN A 235 -5.12 34.85 12.38
#